data_0331ee13ce18695b2af7dc62b09b4d87
#
_entry.id   0331ee13ce18695b2af7dc62b09b4d87
#
_cell.length_a   1.000
_cell.length_b   1.000
_cell.length_c   1.000
_cell.angle_alpha   90.00
_cell.angle_beta   90.00
_cell.angle_gamma   90.00
#
_symmetry.space_group_name_H-M   'P 1'
#
loop_
_entity.id
_entity.type
_entity.pdbx_description
1 polymer ?
#
loop_
_entity_poly.entity_id
_entity_poly.type
_entity_poly.pdbx_seq_one_letter_code
_entity_poly.pdbx_strand_id
1 'polypeptide(L)'
;TQEELARLGRHVFKDGAAVNPGGPTINNSYEFVKLSSTITDDQVTSLVGLEFTGATSSVKARVVRVAQAVTDTSLSELSASVSATGDPATLFVQYTESPSNLSGTTPVRFTPGENITSGATTLTVQSTNTTANPSTGQGTLVSNGAGDFFVRGHFVFAKNQSILLRKYSKFPTEVVGFVVTEDIVTFADDAALYDNQGAVPNTTAPGADRYRINLTLTRQSDVTGTQNFVFYCDVVAGEIVEQVTGTDDYNKISDVLALRTREESGNYIVNPFRLSLEADSAGASTNLIANVSSGTAYINGYRCNKEKPTKLV
;
A
#
# COMPACT_ATOMS: atom_id res chain seq x y z
N THR A 1 -34.03 12.97 4.56
CA THR A 1 -34.12 11.89 3.57
C THR A 1 -32.78 11.71 2.86
N GLN A 2 -32.55 10.58 2.16
CA GLN A 2 -31.29 10.34 1.42
C GLN A 2 -31.03 11.40 0.34
N GLU A 3 -32.07 11.91 -0.28
CA GLU A 3 -31.97 12.97 -1.30
C GLU A 3 -31.48 14.31 -0.73
N GLU A 4 -31.92 14.67 0.45
CA GLU A 4 -31.47 15.90 1.14
C GLU A 4 -30.02 15.77 1.57
N LEU A 5 -29.62 14.57 2.03
CA LEU A 5 -28.23 14.29 2.38
C LEU A 5 -27.32 14.35 1.15
N ALA A 6 -27.77 13.78 0.02
CA ALA A 6 -27.05 13.87 -1.25
C ALA A 6 -26.96 15.31 -1.76
N ARG A 7 -28.02 16.11 -1.58
CA ARG A 7 -28.04 17.53 -1.93
C ARG A 7 -27.06 18.33 -1.08
N LEU A 8 -27.06 18.12 0.23
CA LEU A 8 -26.09 18.73 1.14
C LEU A 8 -24.66 18.32 0.76
N GLY A 9 -24.44 17.02 0.53
CA GLY A 9 -23.14 16.50 0.13
C GLY A 9 -22.57 17.18 -1.12
N ARG A 10 -23.39 17.40 -2.15
CA ARG A 10 -22.96 18.08 -3.39
C ARG A 10 -22.57 19.55 -3.19
N HIS A 11 -23.06 20.21 -2.13
CA HIS A 11 -22.64 21.57 -1.81
C HIS A 11 -21.35 21.61 -0.98
N VAL A 12 -21.09 20.56 -0.21
CA VAL A 12 -20.01 20.53 0.79
C VAL A 12 -18.78 19.79 0.24
N PHE A 13 -18.97 18.70 -0.50
CA PHE A 13 -17.89 17.83 -0.93
C PHE A 13 -17.69 17.86 -2.45
N LYS A 14 -16.44 17.72 -2.87
CA LYS A 14 -16.09 17.40 -4.25
C LYS A 14 -16.07 15.88 -4.45
N ASP A 15 -16.30 15.42 -5.68
CA ASP A 15 -16.18 14.00 -6.02
C ASP A 15 -14.76 13.50 -5.73
N GLY A 16 -14.66 12.37 -5.05
CA GLY A 16 -13.41 11.79 -4.58
C GLY A 16 -12.96 12.25 -3.18
N ALA A 17 -13.68 13.20 -2.57
CA ALA A 17 -13.33 13.67 -1.23
C ALA A 17 -13.51 12.59 -0.18
N ALA A 18 -12.48 12.38 0.65
CA ALA A 18 -12.60 11.58 1.86
C ALA A 18 -13.40 12.37 2.91
N VAL A 19 -14.55 11.84 3.30
CA VAL A 19 -15.46 12.46 4.29
C VAL A 19 -15.10 12.01 5.70
N ASN A 20 -14.64 10.78 5.83
CA ASN A 20 -14.18 10.16 7.06
C ASN A 20 -12.76 9.60 6.81
N PRO A 21 -11.95 9.27 7.85
CA PRO A 21 -10.56 8.85 7.63
C PRO A 21 -10.41 7.90 6.45
N GLY A 22 -9.56 8.24 5.52
CA GLY A 22 -9.39 7.51 4.26
C GLY A 22 -8.33 8.17 3.40
N GLY A 23 -7.50 9.03 4.01
CA GLY A 23 -6.45 9.77 3.31
C GLY A 23 -5.46 8.86 2.59
N PRO A 24 -4.84 9.35 1.50
CA PRO A 24 -3.82 8.62 0.77
C PRO A 24 -2.55 8.49 1.61
N THR A 25 -1.91 7.33 1.50
CA THR A 25 -0.58 7.08 2.06
C THR A 25 0.34 6.55 0.97
N ILE A 26 1.59 7.00 1.00
CA ILE A 26 2.62 6.57 0.04
C ILE A 26 3.76 5.89 0.77
N ASN A 27 4.27 4.79 0.20
CA ASN A 27 5.44 4.09 0.68
C ASN A 27 6.46 3.97 -0.47
N ASN A 28 7.49 4.81 -0.43
CA ASN A 28 8.59 4.84 -1.41
C ASN A 28 9.73 3.88 -1.07
N SER A 29 9.62 3.16 0.04
CA SER A 29 10.62 2.19 0.51
C SER A 29 10.14 0.75 0.33
N TYR A 30 9.32 0.51 -0.70
CA TYR A 30 8.75 -0.80 -0.98
C TYR A 30 9.76 -1.65 -1.73
N GLU A 31 10.52 -2.46 -0.99
CA GLU A 31 11.65 -3.22 -1.52
C GLU A 31 11.21 -4.28 -2.51
N PHE A 32 11.86 -4.35 -3.67
CA PHE A 32 11.60 -5.35 -4.70
C PHE A 32 12.79 -6.26 -4.96
N VAL A 33 12.51 -7.47 -5.41
CA VAL A 33 13.46 -8.48 -5.85
C VAL A 33 12.96 -9.07 -7.18
N LYS A 34 13.70 -8.84 -8.26
CA LYS A 34 13.39 -9.42 -9.56
C LYS A 34 13.90 -10.87 -9.62
N LEU A 35 13.13 -11.73 -10.23
CA LEU A 35 13.44 -13.14 -10.36
C LEU A 35 13.82 -13.52 -11.79
N SER A 36 14.73 -14.46 -11.93
CA SER A 36 14.96 -15.19 -13.18
C SER A 36 13.96 -16.34 -13.35
N SER A 37 13.37 -16.80 -12.25
CA SER A 37 12.37 -17.87 -12.24
C SER A 37 11.00 -17.34 -12.68
N THR A 38 10.26 -18.15 -13.43
CA THR A 38 8.84 -17.89 -13.69
C THR A 38 8.01 -18.20 -12.45
N ILE A 39 6.95 -17.45 -12.26
CA ILE A 39 5.97 -17.67 -11.18
C ILE A 39 4.63 -18.02 -11.81
N THR A 40 4.00 -19.10 -11.36
CA THR A 40 2.66 -19.50 -11.78
C THR A 40 1.59 -18.73 -11.01
N ASP A 41 0.35 -18.74 -11.50
CA ASP A 41 -0.78 -18.07 -10.85
C ASP A 41 -1.00 -18.56 -9.41
N ASP A 42 -0.88 -19.86 -9.18
CA ASP A 42 -1.02 -20.47 -7.85
C ASP A 42 0.09 -19.98 -6.89
N GLN A 43 1.28 -19.74 -7.42
CA GLN A 43 2.41 -19.25 -6.62
C GLN A 43 2.26 -17.78 -6.22
N VAL A 44 1.51 -16.97 -6.95
CA VAL A 44 1.28 -15.57 -6.58
C VAL A 44 0.71 -15.44 -5.18
N THR A 45 -0.25 -16.30 -4.83
CA THR A 45 -0.88 -16.28 -3.51
C THR A 45 -0.08 -17.06 -2.47
N SER A 46 0.48 -18.23 -2.86
CA SER A 46 1.16 -19.12 -1.93
C SER A 46 2.52 -18.60 -1.45
N LEU A 47 3.18 -17.75 -2.23
CA LEU A 47 4.46 -17.14 -1.85
C LEU A 47 4.30 -15.98 -0.85
N VAL A 48 3.14 -15.33 -0.80
CA VAL A 48 2.91 -14.22 0.13
C VAL A 48 2.95 -14.72 1.58
N GLY A 49 3.71 -14.02 2.40
CA GLY A 49 3.92 -14.34 3.81
C GLY A 49 5.08 -15.31 4.08
N LEU A 50 5.63 -15.98 3.06
CA LEU A 50 6.80 -16.85 3.23
C LEU A 50 8.06 -16.00 3.49
N GLU A 51 8.95 -16.54 4.30
CA GLU A 51 10.27 -15.99 4.54
C GLU A 51 11.31 -16.74 3.72
N PHE A 52 12.04 -16.03 2.89
CA PHE A 52 13.11 -16.54 2.06
C PHE A 52 14.48 -16.19 2.64
N THR A 53 15.41 -17.12 2.53
CA THR A 53 16.81 -16.94 2.94
C THR A 53 17.70 -17.03 1.69
N GLY A 54 18.58 -16.04 1.53
CA GLY A 54 19.57 -16.02 0.45
C GLY A 54 20.70 -17.01 0.69
N ALA A 55 21.02 -17.82 -0.32
CA ALA A 55 22.06 -18.84 -0.22
C ALA A 55 23.48 -18.25 -0.09
N THR A 56 23.72 -17.08 -0.67
CA THR A 56 25.01 -16.40 -0.65
C THR A 56 25.03 -15.26 0.34
N SER A 57 23.99 -14.45 0.34
CA SER A 57 23.89 -13.26 1.20
C SER A 57 23.55 -13.57 2.65
N SER A 58 22.94 -14.74 2.92
CA SER A 58 22.35 -15.10 4.22
C SER A 58 21.28 -14.11 4.72
N VAL A 59 20.80 -13.23 3.84
CA VAL A 59 19.74 -12.27 4.13
C VAL A 59 18.42 -13.00 4.19
N LYS A 60 17.54 -12.59 5.11
CA LYS A 60 16.17 -13.08 5.19
C LYS A 60 15.20 -11.97 4.85
N ALA A 61 14.17 -12.32 4.11
CA ALA A 61 13.11 -11.40 3.74
C ALA A 61 11.76 -12.11 3.65
N ARG A 62 10.73 -11.45 4.16
CA ARG A 62 9.33 -11.90 4.05
C ARG A 62 8.70 -11.33 2.82
N VAL A 63 8.04 -12.16 2.04
CA VAL A 63 7.28 -11.72 0.87
C VAL A 63 5.97 -11.06 1.30
N VAL A 64 5.77 -9.83 0.85
CA VAL A 64 4.55 -9.04 1.13
C VAL A 64 3.61 -9.07 -0.06
N ARG A 65 4.16 -9.05 -1.27
CA ARG A 65 3.39 -9.08 -2.52
C ARG A 65 4.21 -9.74 -3.61
N VAL A 66 3.51 -10.30 -4.59
CA VAL A 66 4.10 -10.89 -5.78
C VAL A 66 3.50 -10.22 -7.02
N ALA A 67 4.34 -9.84 -7.96
CA ALA A 67 3.94 -9.40 -9.29
C ALA A 67 4.45 -10.40 -10.32
N GLN A 68 3.56 -10.88 -11.18
CA GLN A 68 3.92 -11.76 -12.28
C GLN A 68 4.76 -11.04 -13.33
N ALA A 69 5.41 -11.81 -14.17
CA ALA A 69 6.10 -11.28 -15.34
C ALA A 69 5.11 -10.63 -16.31
N VAL A 70 5.50 -9.52 -16.89
CA VAL A 70 4.74 -8.85 -17.95
C VAL A 70 5.54 -9.00 -19.23
N THR A 71 5.09 -9.89 -20.11
CA THR A 71 5.78 -10.18 -21.39
C THR A 71 5.42 -9.18 -22.48
N ASP A 72 4.30 -8.48 -22.35
CA ASP A 72 3.95 -7.38 -23.25
C ASP A 72 4.77 -6.14 -22.91
N THR A 73 5.72 -5.81 -23.79
CA THR A 73 6.62 -4.67 -23.60
C THR A 73 5.91 -3.32 -23.61
N SER A 74 4.69 -3.24 -24.13
CA SER A 74 3.88 -2.02 -24.09
C SER A 74 3.29 -1.75 -22.70
N LEU A 75 3.12 -2.79 -21.89
CA LEU A 75 2.61 -2.74 -20.51
C LEU A 75 3.75 -2.82 -19.47
N SER A 76 4.97 -3.01 -19.94
CA SER A 76 6.15 -3.12 -19.07
C SER A 76 6.59 -1.76 -18.54
N GLU A 77 7.01 -1.71 -17.29
CA GLU A 77 7.67 -0.52 -16.72
C GLU A 77 9.14 -0.40 -17.17
N LEU A 78 9.75 -1.51 -17.58
CA LEU A 78 11.07 -1.51 -18.17
C LEU A 78 10.95 -1.26 -19.68
N SER A 79 11.69 -0.28 -20.19
CA SER A 79 11.73 -0.05 -21.63
C SER A 79 12.33 -1.25 -22.39
N ALA A 80 11.96 -1.44 -23.64
CA ALA A 80 12.46 -2.53 -24.47
C ALA A 80 13.99 -2.49 -24.64
N SER A 81 14.61 -1.32 -24.50
CA SER A 81 16.08 -1.17 -24.50
C SER A 81 16.74 -1.68 -23.21
N VAL A 82 15.98 -1.79 -22.11
CA VAL A 82 16.45 -2.27 -20.81
C VAL A 82 16.12 -3.75 -20.62
N SER A 83 14.94 -4.17 -21.06
CA SER A 83 14.49 -5.56 -21.03
C SER A 83 13.68 -5.88 -22.29
N ALA A 84 14.25 -6.66 -23.18
CA ALA A 84 13.57 -7.09 -24.42
C ALA A 84 12.40 -8.05 -24.15
N THR A 85 12.31 -8.62 -22.96
CA THR A 85 11.31 -9.60 -22.55
C THR A 85 10.23 -9.02 -21.62
N GLY A 86 10.24 -7.71 -21.42
CA GLY A 86 9.33 -7.03 -20.51
C GLY A 86 9.76 -7.11 -19.03
N ASP A 87 8.79 -6.99 -18.12
CA ASP A 87 9.08 -7.03 -16.68
C ASP A 87 9.24 -8.47 -16.20
N PRO A 88 10.29 -8.82 -15.47
CA PRO A 88 10.42 -10.12 -14.85
C PRO A 88 9.42 -10.29 -13.68
N ALA A 89 9.16 -11.54 -13.30
CA ALA A 89 8.45 -11.81 -12.07
C ALA A 89 9.17 -11.16 -10.89
N THR A 90 8.42 -10.50 -10.02
CA THR A 90 9.00 -9.64 -8.98
C THR A 90 8.34 -9.93 -7.63
N LEU A 91 9.17 -10.19 -6.63
CA LEU A 91 8.74 -10.24 -5.23
C LEU A 91 8.88 -8.85 -4.61
N PHE A 92 7.88 -8.43 -3.87
CA PHE A 92 8.00 -7.30 -2.95
C PHE A 92 8.18 -7.86 -1.55
N VAL A 93 9.23 -7.42 -0.90
CA VAL A 93 9.70 -8.04 0.34
C VAL A 93 9.93 -7.02 1.44
N GLN A 94 9.83 -7.50 2.66
CA GLN A 94 10.33 -6.81 3.84
C GLN A 94 11.53 -7.61 4.36
N TYR A 95 12.71 -7.00 4.34
CA TYR A 95 13.90 -7.61 4.91
C TYR A 95 13.74 -7.75 6.41
N THR A 96 13.88 -8.96 6.92
CA THR A 96 13.70 -9.30 8.34
C THR A 96 15.03 -9.49 9.05
N GLU A 97 16.03 -10.00 8.35
CA GLU A 97 17.37 -10.20 8.89
C GLU A 97 18.41 -9.94 7.80
N SER A 98 19.43 -9.20 8.18
CA SER A 98 20.63 -8.96 7.37
C SER A 98 21.84 -9.32 8.20
N PRO A 99 22.81 -10.11 7.69
CA PRO A 99 24.04 -10.39 8.42
C PRO A 99 24.70 -9.05 8.74
N SER A 100 25.01 -8.85 10.02
CA SER A 100 25.49 -7.58 10.54
C SER A 100 26.84 -7.23 9.92
N ASN A 101 26.86 -6.29 9.02
CA ASN A 101 28.07 -5.59 8.67
C ASN A 101 28.35 -4.52 9.71
N LEU A 102 29.24 -4.81 10.66
CA LEU A 102 29.79 -3.85 11.63
C LEU A 102 30.48 -2.63 10.97
N SER A 103 30.61 -2.61 9.65
CA SER A 103 31.25 -1.52 8.89
C SER A 103 30.28 -0.47 8.33
N GLY A 104 28.99 -0.48 8.71
CA GLY A 104 28.09 0.65 8.49
C GLY A 104 27.70 0.95 7.04
N THR A 105 27.91 0.05 6.10
CA THR A 105 27.56 0.24 4.69
C THR A 105 26.32 -0.53 4.34
N THR A 106 25.26 0.17 3.94
CA THR A 106 24.06 -0.20 3.21
C THR A 106 23.29 -1.44 3.69
N PRO A 107 21.96 -1.38 3.74
CA PRO A 107 21.16 -2.58 4.00
C PRO A 107 21.56 -3.67 3.03
N VAL A 108 22.00 -4.83 3.54
CA VAL A 108 22.38 -5.96 2.73
C VAL A 108 21.10 -6.52 2.14
N ARG A 109 20.98 -6.49 0.83
CA ARG A 109 19.89 -7.08 0.05
C ARG A 109 20.34 -8.42 -0.50
N PHE A 110 19.40 -9.16 -1.08
CA PHE A 110 19.75 -10.36 -1.84
C PHE A 110 20.75 -10.05 -2.96
N THR A 111 21.68 -10.97 -3.15
CA THR A 111 22.73 -10.85 -4.15
C THR A 111 22.22 -11.20 -5.55
N PRO A 112 22.58 -10.48 -6.61
CA PRO A 112 22.20 -10.84 -7.97
C PRO A 112 22.62 -12.26 -8.34
N GLY A 113 21.70 -13.04 -8.91
CA GLY A 113 21.93 -14.43 -9.35
C GLY A 113 21.91 -15.48 -8.24
N GLU A 114 21.72 -15.11 -6.97
CA GLU A 114 21.63 -16.10 -5.90
C GLU A 114 20.29 -16.85 -5.88
N ASN A 115 20.32 -18.05 -5.32
CA ASN A 115 19.12 -18.76 -4.98
C ASN A 115 18.61 -18.31 -3.61
N ILE A 116 17.31 -18.08 -3.52
CA ILE A 116 16.60 -17.80 -2.29
C ILE A 116 15.66 -18.97 -1.99
N THR A 117 15.64 -19.43 -0.75
CA THR A 117 14.91 -20.65 -0.35
C THR A 117 13.95 -20.40 0.80
N SER A 118 12.79 -21.03 0.72
CA SER A 118 11.80 -21.09 1.81
C SER A 118 11.21 -22.50 1.87
N GLY A 119 11.62 -23.29 2.84
CA GLY A 119 11.26 -24.72 2.89
C GLY A 119 11.70 -25.45 1.62
N ALA A 120 10.75 -26.04 0.89
CA ALA A 120 11.00 -26.74 -0.38
C ALA A 120 11.01 -25.81 -1.61
N THR A 121 10.63 -24.55 -1.47
CA THR A 121 10.56 -23.60 -2.58
C THR A 121 11.90 -22.91 -2.79
N THR A 122 12.42 -22.99 -4.01
CA THR A 122 13.64 -22.29 -4.41
C THR A 122 13.33 -21.38 -5.58
N LEU A 123 13.74 -20.12 -5.48
CA LEU A 123 13.64 -19.11 -6.52
C LEU A 123 15.03 -18.52 -6.75
N THR A 124 15.27 -18.00 -7.96
CA THR A 124 16.56 -17.41 -8.32
C THR A 124 16.39 -15.93 -8.57
N VAL A 125 17.18 -15.12 -7.87
CA VAL A 125 17.25 -13.66 -8.08
C VAL A 125 17.83 -13.39 -9.48
N GLN A 126 17.31 -12.40 -10.16
CA GLN A 126 17.81 -11.99 -11.47
C GLN A 126 19.32 -11.68 -11.40
N SER A 127 20.10 -12.26 -12.35
CA SER A 127 21.55 -12.04 -12.42
C SER A 127 21.93 -10.69 -13.00
N THR A 128 21.09 -10.14 -13.90
CA THR A 128 21.28 -8.79 -14.43
C THR A 128 21.10 -7.76 -13.33
N ASN A 129 22.15 -6.98 -13.09
CA ASN A 129 22.15 -5.93 -12.07
C ASN A 129 22.92 -4.71 -12.59
N THR A 130 22.24 -3.87 -13.33
CA THR A 130 22.79 -2.62 -13.86
C THR A 130 22.04 -1.43 -13.25
N THR A 131 22.58 -0.23 -13.40
CA THR A 131 21.90 0.99 -12.91
C THR A 131 20.52 1.16 -13.54
N ALA A 132 20.35 0.79 -14.81
CA ALA A 132 19.05 0.85 -15.49
C ALA A 132 18.14 -0.35 -15.21
N ASN A 133 18.71 -1.49 -14.82
CA ASN A 133 17.95 -2.71 -14.50
C ASN A 133 18.53 -3.41 -13.26
N PRO A 134 18.35 -2.83 -12.09
CA PRO A 134 18.81 -3.46 -10.86
C PRO A 134 17.97 -4.70 -10.53
N SER A 135 18.61 -5.74 -9.99
CA SER A 135 17.93 -6.97 -9.54
C SER A 135 17.12 -6.76 -8.28
N THR A 136 17.54 -5.84 -7.43
CA THR A 136 16.89 -5.44 -6.18
C THR A 136 16.87 -3.93 -6.05
N GLY A 137 15.84 -3.38 -5.42
CA GLY A 137 15.72 -1.93 -5.25
C GLY A 137 14.42 -1.55 -4.56
N GLN A 138 13.99 -0.31 -4.76
CA GLN A 138 12.78 0.23 -4.14
C GLN A 138 11.78 0.67 -5.19
N GLY A 139 10.54 0.24 -5.00
CA GLY A 139 9.37 0.70 -5.73
C GLY A 139 8.48 1.58 -4.85
N THR A 140 7.33 1.96 -5.38
CA THR A 140 6.37 2.81 -4.69
C THR A 140 4.99 2.17 -4.64
N LEU A 141 4.44 2.11 -3.43
CA LEU A 141 3.09 1.67 -3.13
C LEU A 141 2.25 2.87 -2.68
N VAL A 142 1.04 2.98 -3.21
CA VAL A 142 0.03 3.93 -2.72
C VAL A 142 -1.14 3.16 -2.15
N SER A 143 -1.66 3.63 -1.04
CA SER A 143 -2.84 3.04 -0.39
C SER A 143 -3.83 4.13 -0.04
N ASN A 144 -5.12 3.81 -0.11
CA ASN A 144 -6.14 4.59 0.58
C ASN A 144 -6.38 3.99 1.96
N GLY A 145 -6.64 4.82 2.97
CA GLY A 145 -7.22 4.37 4.21
C GLY A 145 -8.66 3.90 4.01
N ALA A 146 -9.15 2.97 4.84
CA ALA A 146 -10.57 2.65 4.87
C ALA A 146 -11.35 3.90 5.32
N GLY A 147 -12.42 4.23 4.61
CA GLY A 147 -13.21 5.41 4.93
C GLY A 147 -14.38 5.63 3.98
N ASP A 148 -15.12 6.69 4.25
CA ASP A 148 -16.25 7.10 3.43
C ASP A 148 -15.83 8.19 2.47
N PHE A 149 -16.11 7.97 1.19
CA PHE A 149 -15.81 8.89 0.11
C PHE A 149 -17.10 9.43 -0.49
N PHE A 150 -17.10 10.72 -0.82
CA PHE A 150 -18.20 11.31 -1.55
C PHE A 150 -17.98 11.14 -3.04
N VAL A 151 -18.84 10.36 -3.70
CA VAL A 151 -18.72 10.05 -5.14
C VAL A 151 -20.10 10.08 -5.77
N ARG A 152 -20.24 10.88 -6.84
CA ARG A 152 -21.47 11.01 -7.64
C ARG A 152 -22.74 11.30 -6.82
N GLY A 153 -22.58 12.05 -5.74
CA GLY A 153 -23.69 12.42 -4.87
C GLY A 153 -24.03 11.38 -3.80
N HIS A 154 -23.21 10.35 -3.63
CA HIS A 154 -23.37 9.31 -2.62
C HIS A 154 -22.16 9.24 -1.70
N PHE A 155 -22.40 8.87 -0.43
CA PHE A 155 -21.36 8.50 0.50
C PHE A 155 -21.09 7.00 0.35
N VAL A 156 -19.88 6.66 -0.10
CA VAL A 156 -19.50 5.29 -0.43
C VAL A 156 -18.35 4.86 0.45
N PHE A 157 -18.53 3.77 1.19
CA PHE A 157 -17.45 3.20 1.98
C PHE A 157 -16.48 2.45 1.07
N ALA A 158 -15.21 2.83 1.11
CA ALA A 158 -14.12 2.09 0.49
C ALA A 158 -13.27 1.42 1.56
N LYS A 159 -13.01 0.13 1.36
CA LYS A 159 -12.03 -0.62 2.17
C LYS A 159 -10.62 -0.11 1.87
N ASN A 160 -9.69 -0.44 2.76
CA ASN A 160 -8.27 -0.21 2.49
C ASN A 160 -7.85 -0.99 1.24
N GLN A 161 -7.32 -0.28 0.26
CA GLN A 161 -6.77 -0.83 -0.98
C GLN A 161 -5.36 -0.29 -1.15
N SER A 162 -4.53 -1.05 -1.83
CA SER A 162 -3.16 -0.64 -2.13
C SER A 162 -2.80 -1.05 -3.55
N ILE A 163 -2.19 -0.12 -4.28
CA ILE A 163 -1.71 -0.33 -5.64
C ILE A 163 -0.22 -0.05 -5.72
N LEU A 164 0.46 -0.81 -6.57
CA LEU A 164 1.83 -0.51 -6.96
C LEU A 164 1.80 0.66 -7.94
N LEU A 165 2.31 1.81 -7.52
CA LEU A 165 2.39 2.97 -8.38
C LEU A 165 3.49 2.81 -9.42
N ARG A 166 4.68 2.39 -8.98
CA ARG A 166 5.78 1.93 -9.84
C ARG A 166 6.52 0.77 -9.15
N LYS A 167 6.78 -0.28 -9.91
CA LYS A 167 7.50 -1.47 -9.43
C LYS A 167 8.96 -1.17 -9.11
N TYR A 168 9.60 -0.35 -9.95
CA TYR A 168 11.05 -0.18 -9.98
C TYR A 168 11.53 1.25 -9.77
N SER A 169 10.66 2.14 -9.32
CA SER A 169 11.01 3.54 -9.03
C SER A 169 10.41 3.98 -7.70
N LYS A 170 11.22 4.71 -6.92
CA LYS A 170 10.78 5.35 -5.68
C LYS A 170 10.35 6.81 -5.87
N PHE A 171 10.47 7.33 -7.08
CA PHE A 171 10.12 8.72 -7.42
C PHE A 171 9.12 8.78 -8.60
N PRO A 172 7.96 8.12 -8.48
CA PRO A 172 6.96 8.16 -9.53
C PRO A 172 6.31 9.53 -9.63
N THR A 173 5.81 9.83 -10.84
CA THR A 173 4.87 10.92 -11.08
C THR A 173 3.66 10.30 -11.75
N GLU A 174 2.50 10.32 -11.08
CA GLU A 174 1.29 9.65 -11.54
C GLU A 174 0.07 10.16 -10.78
N VAL A 175 -1.05 10.26 -11.49
CA VAL A 175 -2.35 10.58 -10.88
C VAL A 175 -3.03 9.30 -10.43
N VAL A 176 -3.53 9.29 -9.21
CA VAL A 176 -4.24 8.17 -8.59
C VAL A 176 -5.68 8.56 -8.31
N GLY A 177 -6.60 7.66 -8.56
CA GLY A 177 -8.01 7.87 -8.32
C GLY A 177 -8.78 6.58 -8.16
N PHE A 178 -10.09 6.70 -8.10
CA PHE A 178 -10.98 5.57 -8.05
C PHE A 178 -11.69 5.38 -9.39
N VAL A 179 -11.67 4.15 -9.90
CA VAL A 179 -12.63 3.72 -10.90
C VAL A 179 -13.92 3.38 -10.19
N VAL A 180 -14.98 4.06 -10.60
CA VAL A 180 -16.33 3.88 -10.04
C VAL A 180 -17.09 2.89 -10.91
N THR A 181 -17.51 1.79 -10.31
CA THR A 181 -18.43 0.82 -10.94
C THR A 181 -19.77 0.85 -10.25
N GLU A 182 -20.81 0.96 -11.04
CA GLU A 182 -22.20 1.00 -10.59
C GLU A 182 -22.94 -0.21 -11.12
N ASP A 183 -23.55 -0.96 -10.26
CA ASP A 183 -24.34 -2.14 -10.64
C ASP A 183 -25.60 -2.30 -9.77
N ILE A 184 -26.50 -3.14 -10.23
CA ILE A 184 -27.68 -3.54 -9.49
C ILE A 184 -27.49 -5.00 -9.09
N VAL A 185 -27.38 -5.24 -7.79
CA VAL A 185 -27.32 -6.58 -7.21
C VAL A 185 -28.73 -7.11 -7.08
N THR A 186 -29.01 -8.19 -7.77
CA THR A 186 -30.31 -8.87 -7.75
C THR A 186 -30.29 -10.09 -6.85
N PHE A 187 -31.44 -10.71 -6.62
CA PHE A 187 -31.54 -11.97 -5.91
C PHE A 187 -30.80 -13.13 -6.60
N ALA A 188 -30.53 -13.03 -7.90
CA ALA A 188 -29.74 -14.02 -8.63
C ALA A 188 -28.24 -13.93 -8.30
N ASP A 189 -27.77 -12.74 -7.92
CA ASP A 189 -26.38 -12.48 -7.56
C ASP A 189 -26.12 -12.74 -6.06
N ASP A 190 -27.13 -12.47 -5.21
CA ASP A 190 -27.04 -12.64 -3.78
C ASP A 190 -28.33 -13.31 -3.22
N ALA A 191 -28.21 -14.57 -2.83
CA ALA A 191 -29.31 -15.33 -2.25
C ALA A 191 -29.87 -14.75 -0.94
N ALA A 192 -29.14 -13.87 -0.27
CA ALA A 192 -29.64 -13.17 0.92
C ALA A 192 -30.72 -12.13 0.59
N LEU A 193 -30.88 -11.80 -0.69
CA LEU A 193 -31.92 -10.86 -1.18
C LEU A 193 -33.26 -11.54 -1.52
N TYR A 194 -33.37 -12.86 -1.37
CA TYR A 194 -34.68 -13.53 -1.48
C TYR A 194 -35.64 -13.02 -0.39
N ASP A 195 -36.93 -13.09 -0.69
CA ASP A 195 -37.97 -12.82 0.30
C ASP A 195 -37.97 -13.94 1.36
N ASN A 196 -37.45 -13.61 2.52
CA ASN A 196 -37.28 -14.52 3.65
C ASN A 196 -38.45 -14.41 4.66
N GLN A 197 -39.68 -14.26 4.21
CA GLN A 197 -40.84 -14.36 5.08
C GLN A 197 -41.04 -15.79 5.58
N GLY A 198 -40.47 -16.11 6.74
CA GLY A 198 -40.61 -17.40 7.38
C GLY A 198 -39.30 -18.19 7.55
N ALA A 199 -39.42 -19.43 8.00
CA ALA A 199 -38.27 -20.31 8.26
C ALA A 199 -37.57 -20.84 6.98
N VAL A 200 -38.19 -20.68 5.81
CA VAL A 200 -37.66 -21.15 4.52
C VAL A 200 -37.66 -19.99 3.53
N PRO A 201 -36.51 -19.70 2.89
CA PRO A 201 -36.43 -18.69 1.84
C PRO A 201 -37.43 -18.97 0.72
N ASN A 202 -38.19 -17.99 0.30
CA ASN A 202 -39.06 -18.11 -0.87
C ASN A 202 -38.23 -17.87 -2.14
N THR A 203 -37.80 -18.95 -2.76
CA THR A 203 -36.98 -18.92 -3.98
C THR A 203 -37.75 -18.54 -5.26
N THR A 204 -39.07 -18.41 -5.18
CA THR A 204 -39.91 -18.08 -6.31
C THR A 204 -40.39 -16.62 -6.29
N ALA A 205 -40.23 -15.90 -5.20
CA ALA A 205 -40.52 -14.49 -5.13
C ALA A 205 -39.23 -13.67 -5.34
N PRO A 206 -39.24 -12.67 -6.24
CA PRO A 206 -38.12 -11.76 -6.41
C PRO A 206 -37.89 -10.98 -5.13
N GLY A 207 -36.66 -10.94 -4.68
CA GLY A 207 -36.24 -10.11 -3.57
C GLY A 207 -36.07 -8.63 -3.96
N ALA A 208 -35.63 -7.82 -3.03
CA ALA A 208 -35.32 -6.41 -3.28
C ALA A 208 -33.98 -6.28 -4.00
N ASP A 209 -33.98 -5.68 -5.18
CA ASP A 209 -32.76 -5.29 -5.87
C ASP A 209 -32.07 -4.14 -5.14
N ARG A 210 -30.74 -4.13 -5.15
CA ARG A 210 -29.92 -3.12 -4.47
C ARG A 210 -28.94 -2.47 -5.43
N TYR A 211 -28.97 -1.16 -5.47
CA TYR A 211 -27.96 -0.37 -6.18
C TYR A 211 -26.66 -0.40 -5.38
N ARG A 212 -25.56 -0.74 -6.05
CA ARG A 212 -24.21 -0.83 -5.47
C ARG A 212 -23.24 0.05 -6.22
N ILE A 213 -22.46 0.82 -5.49
CA ILE A 213 -21.32 1.57 -5.99
C ILE A 213 -20.04 0.97 -5.40
N ASN A 214 -19.12 0.56 -6.26
CA ASN A 214 -17.80 0.10 -5.86
C ASN A 214 -16.73 1.10 -6.30
N LEU A 215 -15.76 1.33 -5.41
CA LEU A 215 -14.59 2.15 -5.67
C LEU A 215 -13.36 1.26 -5.75
N THR A 216 -12.66 1.29 -6.88
CA THR A 216 -11.42 0.55 -7.10
C THR A 216 -10.28 1.54 -7.27
N LEU A 217 -9.29 1.50 -6.37
CA LEU A 217 -8.11 2.35 -6.44
C LEU A 217 -7.29 1.99 -7.68
N THR A 218 -6.98 2.97 -8.52
CA THR A 218 -6.36 2.75 -9.84
C THR A 218 -5.48 3.94 -10.22
N ARG A 219 -4.43 3.70 -10.99
CA ARG A 219 -3.66 4.77 -11.65
C ARG A 219 -4.46 5.31 -12.84
N GLN A 220 -4.36 6.60 -13.09
CA GLN A 220 -5.01 7.20 -14.26
C GLN A 220 -4.48 6.61 -15.57
N SER A 221 -3.20 6.26 -15.63
CA SER A 221 -2.58 5.62 -16.79
C SER A 221 -3.15 4.23 -17.12
N ASP A 222 -3.76 3.53 -16.15
CA ASP A 222 -4.37 2.21 -16.34
C ASP A 222 -5.85 2.31 -16.74
N VAL A 223 -6.43 3.51 -16.71
CA VAL A 223 -7.83 3.72 -17.05
C VAL A 223 -8.02 3.63 -18.56
N THR A 224 -8.87 2.71 -19.00
CA THR A 224 -9.13 2.48 -20.42
C THR A 224 -10.54 2.93 -20.80
N GLY A 225 -10.65 3.58 -21.95
CA GLY A 225 -11.92 3.89 -22.59
C GLY A 225 -12.85 4.82 -21.78
N THR A 226 -14.07 4.35 -21.52
CA THR A 226 -15.14 5.11 -20.87
C THR A 226 -15.25 4.85 -19.36
N GLN A 227 -14.22 4.30 -18.73
CA GLN A 227 -14.27 4.06 -17.29
C GLN A 227 -14.45 5.37 -16.52
N ASN A 228 -15.32 5.31 -15.51
CA ASN A 228 -15.61 6.46 -14.66
C ASN A 228 -14.47 6.63 -13.63
N PHE A 229 -13.53 7.47 -13.96
CA PHE A 229 -12.42 7.79 -13.07
C PHE A 229 -12.73 9.04 -12.24
N VAL A 230 -12.53 8.94 -10.95
CA VAL A 230 -12.65 10.04 -9.99
C VAL A 230 -11.28 10.29 -9.38
N PHE A 231 -10.78 11.50 -9.49
CA PHE A 231 -9.49 11.92 -8.96
C PHE A 231 -9.45 11.77 -7.44
N TYR A 232 -8.33 11.29 -6.90
CA TYR A 232 -8.11 11.12 -5.47
C TYR A 232 -6.86 11.86 -4.99
N CYS A 233 -5.71 11.62 -5.60
CA CYS A 233 -4.48 12.35 -5.30
C CYS A 233 -3.53 12.39 -6.50
N ASP A 234 -2.67 13.39 -6.50
CA ASP A 234 -1.55 13.52 -7.44
C ASP A 234 -0.24 13.26 -6.72
N VAL A 235 0.59 12.41 -7.33
CA VAL A 235 1.92 12.05 -6.84
C VAL A 235 2.95 12.61 -7.81
N VAL A 236 3.85 13.45 -7.33
CA VAL A 236 4.96 14.01 -8.11
C VAL A 236 6.27 13.69 -7.41
N ALA A 237 7.20 13.09 -8.16
CA ALA A 237 8.50 12.68 -7.65
C ALA A 237 8.44 11.85 -6.35
N GLY A 238 7.38 11.02 -6.21
CA GLY A 238 7.19 10.15 -5.05
C GLY A 238 6.57 10.81 -3.82
N GLU A 239 6.07 12.04 -3.95
CA GLU A 239 5.37 12.76 -2.88
C GLU A 239 3.95 13.11 -3.31
N ILE A 240 3.01 13.07 -2.37
CA ILE A 240 1.63 13.49 -2.61
C ILE A 240 1.61 15.01 -2.58
N VAL A 241 1.37 15.63 -3.74
CA VAL A 241 1.35 17.10 -3.88
C VAL A 241 -0.05 17.66 -3.86
N GLU A 242 -1.03 16.90 -4.30
CA GLU A 242 -2.44 17.28 -4.30
C GLU A 242 -3.31 16.09 -3.88
N GLN A 243 -4.31 16.35 -3.08
CA GLN A 243 -5.35 15.40 -2.74
C GLN A 243 -6.70 16.09 -2.74
N VAL A 244 -7.77 15.34 -3.02
CA VAL A 244 -9.11 15.87 -2.85
C VAL A 244 -9.36 16.03 -1.36
N THR A 245 -9.20 17.24 -0.89
CA THR A 245 -9.66 17.59 0.45
C THR A 245 -11.17 17.78 0.40
N GLY A 246 -11.90 17.08 1.27
CA GLY A 246 -13.21 17.55 1.66
C GLY A 246 -13.07 19.01 2.13
N THR A 247 -14.11 19.77 2.12
CA THR A 247 -14.13 21.18 2.57
C THR A 247 -13.76 21.31 4.05
N ASP A 248 -12.60 20.83 4.42
CA ASP A 248 -12.13 20.92 5.79
C ASP A 248 -11.31 22.18 5.98
N ASP A 249 -12.02 23.29 6.17
CA ASP A 249 -11.40 24.49 6.74
C ASP A 249 -10.73 24.17 8.09
N TYR A 250 -11.21 23.16 8.81
CA TYR A 250 -10.59 22.66 10.03
C TYR A 250 -9.24 21.97 9.77
N ASN A 251 -9.08 21.19 8.70
CA ASN A 251 -7.77 20.63 8.32
C ASN A 251 -6.80 21.72 7.91
N LYS A 252 -7.24 22.73 7.16
CA LYS A 252 -6.41 23.89 6.83
C LYS A 252 -5.96 24.65 8.07
N ILE A 253 -6.84 24.83 9.06
CA ILE A 253 -6.48 25.45 10.34
C ILE A 253 -5.43 24.59 11.06
N SER A 254 -5.60 23.26 11.08
CA SER A 254 -4.63 22.33 11.65
C SER A 254 -3.28 22.42 10.95
N ASP A 255 -3.27 22.48 9.62
CA ASP A 255 -2.05 22.58 8.82
C ASP A 255 -1.34 23.93 9.04
N VAL A 256 -2.09 25.02 9.11
CA VAL A 256 -1.53 26.36 9.41
C VAL A 256 -0.95 26.40 10.81
N LEU A 257 -1.62 25.81 11.79
CA LEU A 257 -1.12 25.71 13.16
C LEU A 257 0.13 24.81 13.26
N ALA A 258 0.14 23.70 12.51
CA ALA A 258 1.31 22.83 12.43
C ALA A 258 2.50 23.53 11.79
N LEU A 259 2.27 24.24 10.66
CA LEU A 259 3.32 25.01 10.00
C LEU A 259 3.90 26.08 10.95
N ARG A 260 3.03 26.82 11.61
CA ARG A 260 3.44 27.83 12.61
C ARG A 260 4.25 27.22 13.75
N THR A 261 3.80 26.08 14.31
CA THR A 261 4.53 25.39 15.36
C THR A 261 5.92 24.94 14.88
N ARG A 262 6.02 24.47 13.64
CA ARG A 262 7.28 24.09 13.02
C ARG A 262 8.21 25.28 12.81
N GLU A 263 7.68 26.43 12.36
CA GLU A 263 8.47 27.66 12.14
C GLU A 263 8.97 28.26 13.46
N GLU A 264 8.16 28.22 14.52
CA GLU A 264 8.50 28.75 15.83
C GLU A 264 9.44 27.84 16.64
N SER A 265 9.24 26.52 16.61
CA SER A 265 9.87 25.57 17.52
C SER A 265 10.64 24.45 16.84
N GLY A 266 10.48 24.26 15.53
CA GLY A 266 11.05 23.12 14.81
C GLY A 266 10.44 21.78 15.24
N ASN A 267 11.23 20.71 15.09
CA ASN A 267 10.88 19.39 15.61
C ASN A 267 11.39 19.25 17.03
N TYR A 268 10.52 18.83 17.95
CA TYR A 268 10.91 18.67 19.35
C TYR A 268 10.19 17.52 20.05
N ILE A 269 10.80 17.01 21.12
CA ILE A 269 10.25 15.93 21.94
C ILE A 269 9.66 16.53 23.22
N VAL A 270 8.40 16.23 23.47
CA VAL A 270 7.69 16.66 24.70
C VAL A 270 7.87 15.62 25.79
N ASN A 271 7.62 14.35 25.45
CA ASN A 271 7.82 13.23 26.34
C ASN A 271 8.80 12.25 25.68
N PRO A 272 9.99 12.05 26.29
CA PRO A 272 11.07 11.33 25.64
C PRO A 272 10.74 9.84 25.43
N PHE A 273 11.10 9.34 24.26
CA PHE A 273 11.14 7.91 23.97
C PHE A 273 12.40 7.33 24.63
N ARG A 274 12.21 6.55 25.67
CA ARG A 274 13.34 5.88 26.34
C ARG A 274 13.63 4.56 25.63
N LEU A 275 14.89 4.34 25.32
CA LEU A 275 15.40 3.09 24.79
C LEU A 275 16.04 2.31 25.93
N SER A 276 15.60 1.08 26.15
CA SER A 276 16.26 0.12 27.02
C SER A 276 16.57 -1.16 26.23
N LEU A 277 17.70 -1.76 26.52
CA LEU A 277 18.12 -3.03 25.94
C LEU A 277 17.94 -4.13 26.99
N GLU A 278 17.37 -5.25 26.57
CA GLU A 278 17.25 -6.47 27.38
C GLU A 278 17.71 -7.68 26.57
N ALA A 279 18.16 -8.71 27.25
CA ALA A 279 18.52 -9.97 26.59
C ALA A 279 17.26 -10.68 26.10
N ASP A 280 17.34 -11.28 24.91
CA ASP A 280 16.26 -12.11 24.39
C ASP A 280 16.22 -13.45 25.14
N SER A 281 15.29 -13.56 26.10
CA SER A 281 15.10 -14.78 26.89
C SER A 281 14.36 -15.89 26.14
N ALA A 282 13.70 -15.56 25.00
CA ALA A 282 12.89 -16.49 24.21
C ALA A 282 13.56 -16.91 22.90
N GLY A 283 14.60 -16.22 22.48
CA GLY A 283 15.33 -16.44 21.23
C GLY A 283 16.79 -16.86 21.45
N ALA A 284 17.63 -16.53 20.45
CA ALA A 284 19.07 -16.82 20.57
C ALA A 284 19.72 -15.94 21.67
N SER A 285 20.56 -16.53 22.49
CA SER A 285 21.25 -15.85 23.60
C SER A 285 22.17 -14.69 23.16
N THR A 286 22.37 -14.54 21.85
CA THR A 286 23.13 -13.44 21.22
C THR A 286 22.27 -12.26 20.80
N ASN A 287 20.93 -12.38 20.86
CA ASN A 287 20.03 -11.32 20.45
C ASN A 287 19.75 -10.36 21.60
N LEU A 288 19.63 -9.09 21.24
CA LEU A 288 19.19 -8.04 22.15
C LEU A 288 17.83 -7.51 21.70
N ILE A 289 16.95 -7.37 22.68
CA ILE A 289 15.65 -6.73 22.47
C ILE A 289 15.77 -5.26 22.81
N ALA A 290 15.50 -4.40 21.84
CA ALA A 290 15.38 -2.96 22.05
C ALA A 290 13.93 -2.62 22.42
N ASN A 291 13.72 -2.16 23.65
CA ASN A 291 12.43 -1.74 24.14
C ASN A 291 12.33 -0.21 24.06
N VAL A 292 11.43 0.28 23.19
CA VAL A 292 11.16 1.70 23.02
C VAL A 292 9.89 2.05 23.77
N SER A 293 10.00 2.93 24.79
CA SER A 293 8.85 3.36 25.60
C SER A 293 7.82 4.16 24.80
N SER A 294 6.66 4.39 25.42
CA SER A 294 5.74 5.44 24.98
C SER A 294 6.43 6.82 25.03
N GLY A 295 5.98 7.72 24.17
CA GLY A 295 6.52 9.06 24.09
C GLY A 295 5.71 9.96 23.18
N THR A 296 5.99 11.26 23.22
CA THR A 296 5.30 12.27 22.40
C THR A 296 6.33 13.21 21.80
N ALA A 297 6.25 13.40 20.50
CA ALA A 297 7.07 14.37 19.76
C ALA A 297 6.20 15.22 18.84
N TYR A 298 6.69 16.39 18.49
CA TYR A 298 6.15 17.19 17.40
C TYR A 298 7.10 17.06 16.21
N ILE A 299 6.56 16.56 15.08
CA ILE A 299 7.28 16.36 13.83
C ILE A 299 6.56 17.14 12.75
N ASN A 300 7.25 18.06 12.10
CA ASN A 300 6.66 18.98 11.14
C ASN A 300 5.46 19.79 11.70
N GLY A 301 5.48 20.04 13.03
CA GLY A 301 4.41 20.72 13.72
C GLY A 301 3.23 19.86 14.15
N TYR A 302 3.15 18.62 13.67
CA TYR A 302 2.09 17.68 14.07
C TYR A 302 2.52 16.89 15.31
N ARG A 303 1.55 16.66 16.19
CA ARG A 303 1.75 15.86 17.40
C ARG A 303 1.75 14.37 17.05
N CYS A 304 2.89 13.72 17.20
CA CYS A 304 3.06 12.29 17.06
C CYS A 304 3.10 11.64 18.46
N ASN A 305 2.13 10.82 18.76
CA ASN A 305 2.00 10.15 20.04
C ASN A 305 2.21 8.64 19.89
N LYS A 306 3.18 8.09 20.58
CA LYS A 306 3.37 6.65 20.71
C LYS A 306 2.83 6.20 22.06
N GLU A 307 1.65 5.56 22.05
CA GLU A 307 0.93 5.20 23.27
C GLU A 307 1.50 3.95 23.96
N LYS A 308 1.95 2.98 23.18
CA LYS A 308 2.41 1.68 23.71
C LYS A 308 3.90 1.48 23.50
N PRO A 309 4.61 0.88 24.45
CA PRO A 309 6.00 0.47 24.22
C PRO A 309 6.06 -0.57 23.09
N THR A 310 7.15 -0.54 22.33
CA THR A 310 7.41 -1.50 21.23
C THR A 310 8.72 -2.20 21.52
N LYS A 311 8.72 -3.51 21.38
CA LYS A 311 9.92 -4.35 21.44
C LYS A 311 10.37 -4.67 20.01
N LEU A 312 11.62 -4.43 19.73
CA LEU A 312 12.31 -4.74 18.47
C LEU A 312 13.41 -5.74 18.78
N VAL A 313 13.44 -6.86 18.07
CA VAL A 313 14.46 -7.92 18.19
C VAL A 313 15.50 -7.74 17.12
#